data_9579340e962d7b96f6a5cbdb47c8cf91
#
_entry.id   9579340e962d7b96f6a5cbdb47c8cf91
#
_cell.length_a   1.000
_cell.length_b   1.000
_cell.length_c   1.000
_cell.angle_alpha   90.00
_cell.angle_beta   90.00
_cell.angle_gamma   90.00
#
_symmetry.space_group_name_H-M   'P 1'
#
loop_
_entity.id
_entity.type
_entity.pdbx_description
1 polymer ?
#
loop_
_entity_poly.entity_id
_entity_poly.type
_entity_poly.pdbx_seq_one_letter_code
_entity_poly.pdbx_strand_id
1 'polypeptide(L)'
;MRTLSQTIINDDLLIDFPADTAAHCLYHGVNLGQLQNVLITHSHIDHFEPSLLAMRGGGFCHNMKYEDIFFYGPENLKQVCDTRDIAADFRKHIHFVPLEAYTPVTVGNYRVTALNALHAPGLGSLNYIIEQGGKCILYLLDSGYPTA
;
A
#
# COMPACT_ATOMS: atom_id res chain seq x y z
N MET A 1 -22.92 -5.64 -4.64
CA MET A 1 -21.83 -4.65 -4.77
C MET A 1 -20.54 -5.37 -4.40
N ARG A 2 -19.45 -5.14 -5.11
CA ARG A 2 -18.12 -5.70 -4.77
C ARG A 2 -17.32 -4.61 -4.07
N THR A 3 -16.43 -5.01 -3.16
CA THR A 3 -15.45 -4.11 -2.55
C THR A 3 -14.28 -3.86 -3.51
N LEU A 4 -13.52 -2.79 -3.26
CA LEU A 4 -12.30 -2.45 -3.99
C LEU A 4 -11.19 -3.47 -3.69
N SER A 5 -10.21 -3.54 -4.59
CA SER A 5 -9.14 -4.54 -4.47
C SER A 5 -8.15 -4.19 -3.35
N GLN A 6 -7.89 -5.16 -2.47
CA GLN A 6 -6.90 -5.06 -1.42
C GLN A 6 -6.44 -6.47 -1.03
N THR A 7 -5.17 -6.64 -0.72
CA THR A 7 -4.61 -7.94 -0.33
C THR A 7 -3.74 -7.78 0.91
N ILE A 8 -3.83 -8.72 1.84
CA ILE A 8 -2.89 -8.83 2.97
C ILE A 8 -2.13 -10.16 2.87
N ILE A 9 -0.82 -10.11 3.10
CA ILE A 9 0.06 -11.27 3.11
C ILE A 9 0.59 -11.46 4.53
N ASN A 10 0.42 -12.66 5.10
CA ASN A 10 0.89 -13.07 6.45
C ASN A 10 0.54 -12.06 7.56
N ASP A 11 -0.57 -11.34 7.44
CA ASP A 11 -1.06 -10.32 8.38
C ASP A 11 -0.10 -9.15 8.64
N ASP A 12 0.97 -8.97 7.86
CA ASP A 12 1.99 -7.94 8.09
C ASP A 12 2.37 -7.09 6.85
N LEU A 13 2.00 -7.52 5.63
CA LEU A 13 2.20 -6.77 4.41
C LEU A 13 0.88 -6.53 3.69
N LEU A 14 0.45 -5.28 3.62
CA LEU A 14 -0.75 -4.88 2.90
C LEU A 14 -0.40 -4.48 1.47
N ILE A 15 -1.25 -4.78 0.50
CA ILE A 15 -1.14 -4.32 -0.88
C ILE A 15 -2.40 -3.55 -1.23
N ASP A 16 -2.21 -2.31 -1.64
CA ASP A 16 -3.17 -1.25 -1.88
C ASP A 16 -3.91 -0.77 -0.60
N PHE A 17 -4.40 0.46 -0.66
CA PHE A 17 -5.05 1.14 0.45
C PHE A 17 -6.28 1.94 -0.05
N PRO A 18 -7.31 1.23 -0.57
CA PRO A 18 -8.51 1.84 -1.13
C PRO A 18 -9.44 2.42 -0.07
N ALA A 19 -10.48 3.13 -0.50
CA ALA A 19 -11.51 3.67 0.39
C ALA A 19 -12.20 2.59 1.25
N ASP A 20 -12.27 1.36 0.77
CA ASP A 20 -12.87 0.23 1.49
C ASP A 20 -11.99 -0.35 2.60
N THR A 21 -10.76 0.16 2.81
CA THR A 21 -9.81 -0.36 3.80
C THR A 21 -10.41 -0.46 5.20
N ALA A 22 -11.18 0.54 5.64
CA ALA A 22 -11.83 0.50 6.95
C ALA A 22 -12.86 -0.65 7.05
N ALA A 23 -13.64 -0.87 5.99
CA ALA A 23 -14.61 -1.96 5.92
C ALA A 23 -13.89 -3.33 5.91
N HIS A 24 -12.81 -3.48 5.14
CA HIS A 24 -12.00 -4.70 5.11
C HIS A 24 -11.41 -5.01 6.49
N CYS A 25 -10.88 -3.99 7.19
CA CYS A 25 -10.37 -4.17 8.55
C CYS A 25 -11.46 -4.71 9.50
N LEU A 26 -12.68 -4.16 9.44
CA LEU A 26 -13.80 -4.60 10.27
C LEU A 26 -14.25 -6.03 9.93
N TYR A 27 -14.41 -6.35 8.64
CA TYR A 27 -14.91 -7.66 8.20
C TYR A 27 -13.91 -8.79 8.40
N HIS A 28 -12.61 -8.50 8.29
CA HIS A 28 -11.54 -9.50 8.37
C HIS A 28 -10.73 -9.45 9.66
N GLY A 29 -11.10 -8.57 10.60
CA GLY A 29 -10.42 -8.46 11.90
C GLY A 29 -8.99 -7.90 11.79
N VAL A 30 -8.69 -7.15 10.73
CA VAL A 30 -7.37 -6.53 10.54
C VAL A 30 -7.29 -5.23 11.35
N ASN A 31 -6.23 -5.09 12.14
CA ASN A 31 -5.96 -3.86 12.89
C ASN A 31 -4.87 -3.04 12.19
N LEU A 32 -5.22 -1.86 11.68
CA LEU A 32 -4.28 -0.95 11.00
C LEU A 32 -3.10 -0.54 11.90
N GLY A 33 -3.27 -0.53 13.21
CA GLY A 33 -2.19 -0.27 14.17
C GLY A 33 -1.14 -1.37 14.27
N GLN A 34 -1.42 -2.56 13.73
CA GLN A 34 -0.48 -3.68 13.65
C GLN A 34 0.28 -3.74 12.32
N LEU A 35 -0.12 -2.92 11.33
CA LEU A 35 0.50 -2.84 10.01
C LEU A 35 1.52 -1.71 9.95
N GLN A 36 2.69 -2.01 9.40
CA GLN A 36 3.76 -1.04 9.17
C GLN A 36 4.07 -0.84 7.69
N ASN A 37 3.92 -1.88 6.87
CA ASN A 37 4.35 -1.87 5.49
C ASN A 37 3.18 -2.06 4.52
N VAL A 38 3.08 -1.16 3.55
CA VAL A 38 2.04 -1.16 2.52
C VAL A 38 2.69 -0.99 1.15
N LEU A 39 2.44 -1.91 0.23
CA LEU A 39 2.77 -1.74 -1.19
C LEU A 39 1.59 -1.08 -1.89
N ILE A 40 1.82 -0.09 -2.72
CA ILE A 40 0.79 0.55 -3.55
C ILE A 40 1.10 0.31 -5.02
N THR A 41 0.16 -0.29 -5.74
CA THR A 41 0.32 -0.57 -7.16
C THR A 41 0.31 0.71 -8.00
N HIS A 42 -0.62 1.60 -7.73
CA HIS A 42 -0.72 2.92 -8.38
C HIS A 42 -1.66 3.85 -7.59
N SER A 43 -1.73 5.10 -8.01
CA SER A 43 -2.38 6.17 -7.24
C SER A 43 -3.84 6.46 -7.63
N HIS A 44 -4.53 5.58 -8.37
CA HIS A 44 -5.98 5.71 -8.54
C HIS A 44 -6.71 5.55 -7.20
N ILE A 45 -7.84 6.22 -7.06
CA ILE A 45 -8.59 6.30 -5.80
C ILE A 45 -9.10 4.93 -5.30
N ASP A 46 -9.32 3.99 -6.19
CA ASP A 46 -9.69 2.61 -5.89
C ASP A 46 -8.53 1.73 -5.42
N HIS A 47 -7.28 2.25 -5.47
CA HIS A 47 -6.07 1.60 -4.96
C HIS A 47 -5.36 2.40 -3.87
N PHE A 48 -5.52 3.73 -3.86
CA PHE A 48 -4.88 4.58 -2.87
C PHE A 48 -5.79 5.75 -2.44
N GLU A 49 -6.44 5.61 -1.28
CA GLU A 49 -7.22 6.67 -0.61
C GLU A 49 -6.61 7.00 0.76
N PRO A 50 -5.64 7.91 0.83
CA PRO A 50 -4.89 8.20 2.05
C PRO A 50 -5.69 8.95 3.13
N SER A 51 -6.89 9.48 2.87
CA SER A 51 -7.72 10.13 3.89
C SER A 51 -8.00 9.23 5.09
N LEU A 52 -8.07 7.90 4.88
CA LEU A 52 -8.28 6.93 5.95
C LEU A 52 -7.14 6.86 6.95
N LEU A 53 -5.95 7.37 6.61
CA LEU A 53 -4.80 7.43 7.52
C LEU A 53 -5.05 8.33 8.73
N ALA A 54 -6.00 9.28 8.63
CA ALA A 54 -6.47 10.05 9.76
C ALA A 54 -7.08 9.18 10.87
N MET A 55 -7.57 7.96 10.52
CA MET A 55 -8.13 7.01 11.48
C MET A 55 -7.07 6.08 12.10
N ARG A 56 -5.82 6.15 11.65
CA ARG A 56 -4.74 5.30 12.18
C ARG A 56 -4.14 5.85 13.47
N GLY A 57 -4.77 6.78 14.15
CA GLY A 57 -4.24 7.34 15.38
C GLY A 57 -5.34 7.95 16.24
N GLY A 58 -4.93 8.58 17.33
CA GLY A 58 -5.83 9.28 18.25
C GLY A 58 -6.89 8.35 18.85
N GLY A 59 -8.15 8.75 18.76
CA GLY A 59 -9.28 8.02 19.31
C GLY A 59 -9.78 6.85 18.47
N PHE A 60 -9.24 6.62 17.27
CA PHE A 60 -9.77 5.63 16.33
C PHE A 60 -8.99 4.31 16.32
N CYS A 61 -7.68 4.34 16.52
CA CYS A 61 -6.85 3.16 16.52
C CYS A 61 -6.12 3.02 17.86
N HIS A 62 -6.48 1.99 18.63
CA HIS A 62 -5.91 1.71 19.94
C HIS A 62 -4.88 0.59 19.87
N ASN A 63 -3.96 0.53 20.85
CA ASN A 63 -2.94 -0.51 20.96
C ASN A 63 -2.09 -0.64 19.70
N MET A 64 -1.65 0.48 19.15
CA MET A 64 -0.78 0.51 17.98
C MET A 64 0.57 -0.15 18.32
N LYS A 65 0.96 -1.13 17.52
CA LYS A 65 2.29 -1.75 17.57
C LYS A 65 3.32 -0.87 16.88
N TYR A 66 2.91 -0.19 15.81
CA TYR A 66 3.76 0.68 15.01
C TYR A 66 3.13 2.07 14.91
N GLU A 67 3.85 3.11 15.32
CA GLU A 67 3.43 4.50 15.10
C GLU A 67 3.61 4.87 13.62
N ASP A 68 4.75 4.51 13.05
CA ASP A 68 5.08 4.79 11.66
C ASP A 68 4.47 3.77 10.71
N ILE A 69 4.03 4.25 9.52
CA ILE A 69 3.58 3.44 8.41
C ILE A 69 4.32 3.86 7.14
N PHE A 70 4.77 2.87 6.38
CA PHE A 70 5.57 3.07 5.17
C PHE A 70 4.78 2.61 3.94
N PHE A 71 4.62 3.52 3.00
CA PHE A 71 4.02 3.26 1.69
C PHE A 71 5.12 3.15 0.65
N TYR A 72 5.25 1.98 0.07
CA TYR A 72 6.21 1.68 -0.99
C TYR A 72 5.45 1.63 -2.32
N GLY A 73 5.92 2.34 -3.33
CA GLY A 73 5.22 2.34 -4.62
C GLY A 73 5.68 3.44 -5.56
N PRO A 74 4.80 3.93 -6.46
CA PRO A 74 5.11 5.01 -7.37
C PRO A 74 5.52 6.32 -6.66
N GLU A 75 6.33 7.13 -7.33
CA GLU A 75 6.87 8.38 -6.78
C GLU A 75 5.79 9.41 -6.39
N ASN A 76 4.64 9.38 -7.07
CA ASN A 76 3.57 10.36 -6.89
C ASN A 76 2.70 10.15 -5.64
N LEU A 77 2.88 9.07 -4.86
CA LEU A 77 2.04 8.76 -3.70
C LEU A 77 2.04 9.88 -2.65
N LYS A 78 3.21 10.45 -2.37
CA LYS A 78 3.32 11.57 -1.43
C LYS A 78 2.48 12.77 -1.88
N GLN A 79 2.57 13.14 -3.17
CA GLN A 79 1.81 14.25 -3.74
C GLN A 79 0.30 14.03 -3.59
N VAL A 80 -0.20 12.80 -3.84
CA VAL A 80 -1.61 12.45 -3.64
C VAL A 80 -2.00 12.59 -2.18
N CYS A 81 -1.19 12.07 -1.25
CA CYS A 81 -1.43 12.19 0.19
C CYS A 81 -1.47 13.65 0.65
N ASP A 82 -0.59 14.51 0.12
CA ASP A 82 -0.50 15.93 0.49
C ASP A 82 -1.77 16.73 0.10
N THR A 83 -2.59 16.21 -0.81
CA THR A 83 -3.90 16.82 -1.16
C THR A 83 -5.01 16.50 -0.15
N ARG A 84 -4.76 15.60 0.82
CA ARG A 84 -5.76 15.16 1.80
C ARG A 84 -5.64 15.93 3.11
N ASP A 85 -6.78 16.12 3.78
CA ASP A 85 -6.83 16.75 5.10
C ASP A 85 -6.49 15.70 6.19
N ILE A 86 -5.20 15.59 6.48
CA ILE A 86 -4.66 14.73 7.54
C ILE A 86 -3.93 15.63 8.53
N ALA A 87 -4.31 15.56 9.81
CA ALA A 87 -3.70 16.37 10.86
C ALA A 87 -2.18 16.14 10.94
N ALA A 88 -1.43 17.22 11.22
CA ALA A 88 0.04 17.19 11.22
C ALA A 88 0.63 16.12 12.15
N ASP A 89 -0.03 15.89 13.30
CA ASP A 89 0.40 14.87 14.27
C ASP A 89 0.31 13.43 13.74
N PHE A 90 -0.58 13.17 12.79
CA PHE A 90 -0.65 11.86 12.13
C PHE A 90 0.24 11.82 10.89
N ARG A 91 0.31 12.92 10.16
CA ARG A 91 1.08 13.03 8.93
C ARG A 91 2.58 12.76 9.13
N LYS A 92 3.14 13.15 10.26
CA LYS A 92 4.57 12.92 10.58
C LYS A 92 4.96 11.43 10.65
N HIS A 93 3.97 10.54 10.84
CA HIS A 93 4.15 9.10 10.91
C HIS A 93 3.88 8.36 9.58
N ILE A 94 3.60 9.11 8.51
CA ILE A 94 3.34 8.56 7.17
C ILE A 94 4.58 8.77 6.31
N HIS A 95 5.20 7.68 5.88
CA HIS A 95 6.42 7.70 5.10
C HIS A 95 6.18 7.13 3.70
N PHE A 96 6.78 7.75 2.69
CA PHE A 96 6.70 7.30 1.30
C PHE A 96 8.08 6.89 0.81
N VAL A 97 8.18 5.69 0.25
CA VAL A 97 9.40 5.11 -0.30
C VAL A 97 9.16 4.80 -1.77
N PRO A 98 9.60 5.66 -2.68
CA PRO A 98 9.48 5.39 -4.12
C PRO A 98 10.25 4.11 -4.49
N LEU A 99 9.63 3.28 -5.31
CA LEU A 99 10.25 2.05 -5.81
C LEU A 99 10.64 2.22 -7.27
N GLU A 100 11.89 1.87 -7.56
CA GLU A 100 12.40 1.78 -8.92
C GLU A 100 12.12 0.37 -9.47
N ALA A 101 11.51 0.31 -10.67
CA ALA A 101 11.23 -0.97 -11.33
C ALA A 101 12.51 -1.79 -11.53
N TYR A 102 12.40 -3.10 -11.34
CA TYR A 102 13.47 -4.10 -11.47
C TYR A 102 14.59 -3.99 -10.41
N THR A 103 14.47 -3.09 -9.45
CA THR A 103 15.42 -2.97 -8.34
C THR A 103 14.84 -3.62 -7.08
N PRO A 104 15.41 -4.73 -6.59
CA PRO A 104 14.93 -5.39 -5.39
C PRO A 104 15.18 -4.55 -4.12
N VAL A 105 14.18 -4.48 -3.25
CA VAL A 105 14.27 -3.81 -1.93
C VAL A 105 13.78 -4.74 -0.82
N THR A 106 14.17 -4.45 0.41
CA THR A 106 13.64 -5.14 1.59
C THR A 106 12.47 -4.33 2.16
N VAL A 107 11.31 -4.98 2.30
CA VAL A 107 10.10 -4.42 2.91
C VAL A 107 9.67 -5.34 4.06
N GLY A 108 9.91 -4.91 5.29
CA GLY A 108 9.74 -5.79 6.44
C GLY A 108 10.56 -7.09 6.31
N ASN A 109 9.88 -8.23 6.29
CA ASN A 109 10.49 -9.55 6.15
C ASN A 109 10.51 -10.06 4.69
N TYR A 110 10.16 -9.21 3.73
CA TYR A 110 10.01 -9.57 2.32
C TYR A 110 11.12 -8.94 1.48
N ARG A 111 11.53 -9.68 0.45
CA ARG A 111 12.25 -9.12 -0.69
C ARG A 111 11.23 -8.78 -1.76
N VAL A 112 11.13 -7.50 -2.13
CA VAL A 112 10.15 -7.01 -3.09
C VAL A 112 10.85 -6.46 -4.31
N THR A 113 10.41 -6.86 -5.50
CA THR A 113 10.86 -6.29 -6.77
C THR A 113 9.66 -5.71 -7.49
N ALA A 114 9.66 -4.40 -7.72
CA ALA A 114 8.65 -3.75 -8.54
C ALA A 114 8.88 -4.05 -10.03
N LEU A 115 7.79 -4.20 -10.77
CA LEU A 115 7.76 -4.36 -12.22
C LEU A 115 6.87 -3.28 -12.82
N ASN A 116 7.20 -2.76 -13.99
CA ASN A 116 6.30 -1.82 -14.68
C ASN A 116 4.98 -2.51 -15.05
N ALA A 117 3.85 -1.89 -14.70
CA ALA A 117 2.53 -2.30 -15.16
C ALA A 117 2.11 -1.50 -16.40
N LEU A 118 1.42 -2.14 -17.31
CA LEU A 118 0.84 -1.49 -18.51
C LEU A 118 -0.53 -0.91 -18.17
N HIS A 119 -0.56 0.06 -17.26
CA HIS A 119 -1.78 0.72 -16.79
C HIS A 119 -1.50 2.19 -16.48
N ALA A 120 -2.45 3.07 -16.85
CA ALA A 120 -2.43 4.50 -16.59
C ALA A 120 -1.06 5.16 -16.88
N PRO A 121 -0.67 5.34 -18.15
CA PRO A 121 0.57 5.98 -18.51
C PRO A 121 0.75 7.33 -17.80
N GLY A 122 1.89 7.53 -17.15
CA GLY A 122 2.19 8.72 -16.34
C GLY A 122 1.96 8.60 -14.84
N LEU A 123 1.30 7.54 -14.36
CA LEU A 123 1.17 7.28 -12.91
C LEU A 123 2.28 6.37 -12.35
N GLY A 124 3.14 5.80 -13.20
CA GLY A 124 4.20 4.89 -12.76
C GLY A 124 3.66 3.61 -12.14
N SER A 125 2.56 3.06 -12.68
CA SER A 125 1.90 1.87 -12.13
C SER A 125 2.83 0.67 -12.05
N LEU A 126 2.74 -0.07 -10.95
CA LEU A 126 3.65 -1.16 -10.60
C LEU A 126 2.89 -2.47 -10.32
N ASN A 127 3.51 -3.57 -10.73
CA ASN A 127 3.25 -4.92 -10.26
C ASN A 127 4.40 -5.37 -9.33
N TYR A 128 4.26 -6.49 -8.62
CA TYR A 128 5.25 -6.89 -7.64
C TYR A 128 5.61 -8.36 -7.71
N ILE A 129 6.90 -8.65 -7.58
CA ILE A 129 7.41 -9.95 -7.15
C ILE A 129 7.70 -9.83 -5.66
N ILE A 130 7.12 -10.70 -4.84
CA ILE A 130 7.22 -10.69 -3.38
C ILE A 130 7.75 -12.04 -2.93
N GLU A 131 8.92 -12.03 -2.29
CA GLU A 131 9.64 -13.25 -1.90
C GLU A 131 9.84 -13.29 -0.39
N GLN A 132 9.57 -14.45 0.22
CA GLN A 132 9.86 -14.73 1.62
C GLN A 132 10.01 -16.24 1.87
N GLY A 133 11.04 -16.64 2.60
CA GLY A 133 11.21 -18.04 3.05
C GLY A 133 11.20 -19.07 1.91
N GLY A 134 11.76 -18.73 0.76
CA GLY A 134 11.79 -19.61 -0.42
C GLY A 134 10.47 -19.66 -1.21
N LYS A 135 9.46 -18.90 -0.82
CA LYS A 135 8.20 -18.72 -1.55
C LYS A 135 8.24 -17.43 -2.34
N CYS A 136 7.53 -17.41 -3.46
CA CYS A 136 7.43 -16.25 -4.35
C CYS A 136 5.99 -16.06 -4.79
N ILE A 137 5.51 -14.81 -4.74
CA ILE A 137 4.22 -14.38 -5.26
C ILE A 137 4.49 -13.38 -6.37
N LEU A 138 3.88 -13.60 -7.52
CA LEU A 138 3.77 -12.60 -8.58
C LEU A 138 2.39 -11.92 -8.44
N TYR A 139 2.38 -10.67 -8.02
CA TYR A 139 1.16 -9.87 -7.86
C TYR A 139 0.97 -8.98 -9.08
N LEU A 140 -0.07 -9.27 -9.85
CA LEU A 140 -0.45 -8.55 -11.06
C LEU A 140 -1.86 -8.00 -10.88
N LEU A 141 -2.01 -6.69 -10.92
CA LEU A 141 -3.30 -6.03 -10.81
C LEU A 141 -3.30 -4.80 -11.73
N ASP A 142 -4.44 -4.55 -12.38
CA ASP A 142 -4.63 -3.43 -13.30
C ASP A 142 -3.49 -3.27 -14.31
N SER A 143 -3.16 -4.34 -14.98
CA SER A 143 -2.14 -4.33 -16.02
C SER A 143 -2.72 -4.79 -17.34
N GLY A 144 -2.42 -4.04 -18.40
CA GLY A 144 -2.66 -4.51 -19.76
C GLY A 144 -1.84 -5.75 -20.07
N TYR A 145 -2.12 -6.35 -21.22
CA TYR A 145 -1.39 -7.53 -21.68
C TYR A 145 0.08 -7.17 -21.96
N PRO A 146 1.07 -7.88 -21.41
CA PRO A 146 2.46 -7.60 -21.74
C PRO A 146 2.66 -7.86 -23.23
N THR A 147 3.04 -6.83 -23.96
CA THR A 147 3.50 -6.98 -25.35
C THR A 147 4.88 -7.59 -25.29
N ALA A 148 5.08 -8.68 -26.06
CA ALA A 148 6.38 -9.32 -26.24
C ALA A 148 7.40 -8.36 -26.87
#